data_2140c5c0f8b684a9aeefc2cd1979c6b6
#
_entry.id   2140c5c0f8b684a9aeefc2cd1979c6b6
#
_cell.length_a   1.000
_cell.length_b   1.000
_cell.length_c   1.000
_cell.angle_alpha   90.00
_cell.angle_beta   90.00
_cell.angle_gamma   90.00
#
_symmetry.space_group_name_H-M   'P 1'
#
loop_
_entity.id
_entity.type
_entity.pdbx_description
1 polymer ?
#
loop_
_entity_poly.entity_id
_entity_poly.type
_entity_poly.pdbx_seq_one_letter_code
_entity_poly.pdbx_strand_id
1 'polypeptide(L)'
;LYLSKPRSYRELPMRIAELAKLYRFELSGVLTGLIRVRSFCLADAHIICADEGQMKSEVKGALDLIDHVAKVLGLEMGKNYRYRLSLGDRTNTKKYYEDPAAWEKAEGSLREVLQERNCEFFEAADEAAFYGPKIDVQMTKINGVEDTAFTVQYDFVMPKRFDLKYIDRDGQEKPVLVVHRSSIGCIERIAAFLLEHYNGNLPLWLAPVQVAILPV
;
A
#
# COMPACT_ATOMS: atom_id res chain seq x y z
N LEU A 1 -12.78 -13.12 -8.60
CA LEU A 1 -13.35 -11.99 -9.35
C LEU A 1 -12.73 -11.87 -10.75
N TYR A 2 -11.42 -11.68 -10.89
CA TYR A 2 -10.80 -11.45 -12.21
C TYR A 2 -11.13 -12.58 -13.21
N LEU A 3 -10.97 -13.84 -12.81
CA LEU A 3 -11.21 -15.03 -13.62
C LEU A 3 -12.71 -15.39 -13.81
N SER A 4 -13.65 -14.57 -13.35
CA SER A 4 -15.08 -14.87 -13.52
C SER A 4 -15.54 -14.86 -14.98
N LYS A 5 -14.77 -14.19 -15.86
CA LYS A 5 -14.94 -14.18 -17.32
C LYS A 5 -13.60 -13.89 -17.99
N PRO A 6 -13.44 -14.20 -19.30
CA PRO A 6 -12.31 -13.73 -20.10
C PRO A 6 -12.20 -12.20 -20.05
N ARG A 7 -10.98 -11.67 -20.02
CA ARG A 7 -10.70 -10.24 -19.95
C ARG A 7 -9.98 -9.76 -21.20
N SER A 8 -10.33 -8.55 -21.64
CA SER A 8 -9.70 -7.88 -22.76
C SER A 8 -8.78 -6.76 -22.28
N TYR A 9 -7.74 -6.42 -23.06
CA TYR A 9 -6.89 -5.27 -22.84
C TYR A 9 -7.67 -3.96 -22.61
N ARG A 10 -8.88 -3.84 -23.18
CA ARG A 10 -9.76 -2.66 -23.03
C ARG A 10 -10.31 -2.48 -21.62
N GLU A 11 -10.30 -3.54 -20.82
CA GLU A 11 -10.76 -3.52 -19.43
C GLU A 11 -9.64 -3.15 -18.45
N LEU A 12 -8.39 -3.03 -18.94
CA LEU A 12 -7.21 -2.73 -18.14
C LEU A 12 -6.77 -1.25 -18.28
N PRO A 13 -6.32 -0.60 -17.18
CA PRO A 13 -6.18 -1.15 -15.84
C PRO A 13 -7.54 -1.37 -15.18
N MET A 14 -7.70 -2.52 -14.52
CA MET A 14 -8.88 -2.80 -13.72
C MET A 14 -8.58 -2.55 -12.25
N ARG A 15 -9.32 -1.66 -11.62
CA ARG A 15 -9.18 -1.31 -10.21
C ARG A 15 -10.32 -1.88 -9.41
N ILE A 16 -10.01 -2.73 -8.44
CA ILE A 16 -10.98 -3.36 -7.52
C ILE A 16 -10.61 -2.90 -6.12
N ALA A 17 -11.50 -2.16 -5.47
CA ALA A 17 -11.28 -1.61 -4.14
C ALA A 17 -12.40 -2.04 -3.18
N GLU A 18 -12.02 -2.21 -1.92
CA GLU A 18 -12.95 -2.52 -0.85
C GLU A 18 -12.50 -1.87 0.47
N LEU A 19 -13.44 -1.60 1.34
CA LEU A 19 -13.19 -1.36 2.75
C LEU A 19 -13.55 -2.65 3.50
N ALA A 20 -12.54 -3.48 3.69
CA ALA A 20 -12.70 -4.84 4.16
C ALA A 20 -12.44 -4.95 5.66
N LYS A 21 -13.28 -5.71 6.38
CA LYS A 21 -12.98 -6.15 7.73
C LYS A 21 -12.11 -7.40 7.66
N LEU A 22 -10.88 -7.27 8.11
CA LEU A 22 -9.87 -8.31 8.07
C LEU A 22 -9.52 -8.83 9.46
N TYR A 23 -8.99 -10.06 9.49
CA TYR A 23 -8.54 -10.71 10.71
C TYR A 23 -7.13 -11.27 10.51
N ARG A 24 -6.26 -11.02 11.47
CA ARG A 24 -4.92 -11.62 11.51
C ARG A 24 -4.70 -12.32 12.84
N PHE A 25 -4.12 -13.51 12.79
CA PHE A 25 -3.62 -14.16 13.98
C PHE A 25 -2.35 -13.44 14.42
N GLU A 26 -2.48 -12.59 15.43
CA GLU A 26 -1.36 -11.89 16.05
C GLU A 26 -1.09 -12.50 17.42
N LEU A 27 0.18 -12.73 17.74
CA LEU A 27 0.56 -13.17 19.10
C LEU A 27 0.21 -12.06 20.10
N SER A 28 -0.19 -12.44 21.32
CA SER A 28 -0.62 -11.45 22.32
C SER A 28 0.46 -10.41 22.66
N GLY A 29 1.73 -10.81 22.65
CA GLY A 29 2.85 -9.92 22.96
C GLY A 29 3.14 -8.84 21.92
N VAL A 30 2.53 -8.90 20.71
CA VAL A 30 2.72 -7.88 19.67
C VAL A 30 1.53 -6.93 19.52
N LEU A 31 0.45 -7.16 20.26
CA LEU A 31 -0.72 -6.29 20.26
C LEU A 31 -0.39 -4.94 20.90
N THR A 32 -0.81 -3.83 20.28
CA THR A 32 -0.47 -2.48 20.76
C THR A 32 -1.64 -1.52 20.47
N GLY A 33 -2.50 -1.28 21.45
CA GLY A 33 -3.64 -0.38 21.33
C GLY A 33 -4.43 -0.59 20.05
N LEU A 34 -4.71 0.47 19.30
CA LEU A 34 -5.31 0.41 17.96
C LEU A 34 -4.27 0.28 16.84
N ILE A 35 -2.98 0.43 17.14
CA ILE A 35 -1.90 0.34 16.15
C ILE A 35 -1.78 -1.08 15.58
N ARG A 36 -1.91 -2.10 16.46
CA ARG A 36 -1.82 -3.50 16.07
C ARG A 36 -2.86 -4.34 16.76
N VAL A 37 -3.91 -4.68 16.04
CA VAL A 37 -5.09 -5.40 16.48
C VAL A 37 -5.33 -6.66 15.65
N ARG A 38 -6.08 -7.63 16.15
CA ARG A 38 -6.41 -8.86 15.42
C ARG A 38 -7.54 -8.70 14.41
N SER A 39 -8.42 -7.74 14.62
CA SER A 39 -9.53 -7.41 13.71
C SER A 39 -9.47 -5.93 13.38
N PHE A 40 -9.45 -5.60 12.10
CA PHE A 40 -9.29 -4.23 11.62
C PHE A 40 -9.99 -4.02 10.27
N CYS A 41 -10.31 -2.76 9.97
CA CYS A 41 -10.80 -2.36 8.67
C CYS A 41 -9.64 -1.83 7.81
N LEU A 42 -9.46 -2.42 6.64
CA LEU A 42 -8.42 -2.03 5.69
C LEU A 42 -9.04 -1.43 4.44
N ALA A 43 -8.59 -0.25 4.05
CA ALA A 43 -8.89 0.32 2.74
C ALA A 43 -7.95 -0.32 1.71
N ASP A 44 -8.39 -1.41 1.11
CA ASP A 44 -7.59 -2.24 0.21
C ASP A 44 -8.02 -2.07 -1.25
N ALA A 45 -7.07 -2.20 -2.16
CA ALA A 45 -7.35 -2.25 -3.58
C ALA A 45 -6.30 -3.04 -4.36
N HIS A 46 -6.77 -3.73 -5.40
CA HIS A 46 -5.97 -4.46 -6.35
C HIS A 46 -6.14 -3.84 -7.73
N ILE A 47 -5.03 -3.53 -8.38
CA ILE A 47 -5.02 -2.94 -9.73
C ILE A 47 -4.36 -3.93 -10.65
N ILE A 48 -5.13 -4.42 -11.62
CA ILE A 48 -4.67 -5.37 -12.61
C ILE A 48 -4.26 -4.56 -13.85
N CYS A 49 -3.00 -4.70 -14.26
CA CYS A 49 -2.36 -3.94 -15.32
C CYS A 49 -1.95 -4.84 -16.49
N ALA A 50 -2.01 -4.31 -17.71
CA ALA A 50 -1.60 -5.03 -18.92
C ALA A 50 -0.07 -5.14 -19.03
N ASP A 51 0.64 -4.08 -18.69
CA ASP A 51 2.08 -3.96 -18.91
C ASP A 51 2.76 -3.11 -17.82
N GLU A 52 4.08 -3.02 -17.91
CA GLU A 52 4.90 -2.29 -16.95
C GLU A 52 4.66 -0.77 -16.98
N GLY A 53 4.42 -0.19 -18.17
CA GLY A 53 4.12 1.23 -18.32
C GLY A 53 2.82 1.59 -17.58
N GLN A 54 1.79 0.76 -17.76
CA GLN A 54 0.52 0.90 -17.05
C GLN A 54 0.71 0.68 -15.54
N MET A 55 1.47 -0.33 -15.13
CA MET A 55 1.78 -0.59 -13.72
C MET A 55 2.47 0.62 -13.07
N LYS A 56 3.52 1.19 -13.68
CA LYS A 56 4.21 2.38 -13.15
C LYS A 56 3.27 3.58 -13.05
N SER A 57 2.39 3.78 -14.03
CA SER A 57 1.36 4.84 -14.01
C SER A 57 0.40 4.66 -12.84
N GLU A 58 -0.05 3.43 -12.58
CA GLU A 58 -0.96 3.12 -11.46
C GLU A 58 -0.26 3.27 -10.09
N VAL A 59 1.01 2.89 -9.98
CA VAL A 59 1.81 3.14 -8.77
C VAL A 59 1.94 4.64 -8.51
N LYS A 60 2.23 5.46 -9.53
CA LYS A 60 2.26 6.93 -9.40
C LYS A 60 0.93 7.48 -8.91
N GLY A 61 -0.18 7.06 -9.53
CA GLY A 61 -1.52 7.47 -9.11
C GLY A 61 -1.87 7.04 -7.67
N ALA A 62 -1.39 5.87 -7.23
CA ALA A 62 -1.56 5.42 -5.85
C ALA A 62 -0.78 6.30 -4.86
N LEU A 63 0.45 6.70 -5.22
CA LEU A 63 1.25 7.63 -4.41
C LEU A 63 0.64 9.04 -4.39
N ASP A 64 0.08 9.52 -5.51
CA ASP A 64 -0.65 10.80 -5.54
C ASP A 64 -1.86 10.78 -4.60
N LEU A 65 -2.59 9.66 -4.56
CA LEU A 65 -3.70 9.49 -3.63
C LEU A 65 -3.22 9.47 -2.18
N ILE A 66 -2.09 8.82 -1.88
CA ILE A 66 -1.48 8.82 -0.54
C ILE A 66 -1.12 10.24 -0.12
N ASP A 67 -0.44 11.00 -0.98
CA ASP A 67 -0.05 12.38 -0.69
C ASP A 67 -1.28 13.28 -0.48
N HIS A 68 -2.33 13.08 -1.29
CA HIS A 68 -3.60 13.78 -1.10
C HIS A 68 -4.23 13.46 0.26
N VAL A 69 -4.31 12.18 0.63
CA VAL A 69 -4.85 11.74 1.93
C VAL A 69 -4.00 12.30 3.07
N ALA A 70 -2.68 12.21 3.00
CA ALA A 70 -1.78 12.76 4.01
C ALA A 70 -2.02 14.26 4.21
N LYS A 71 -2.14 15.01 3.11
CA LYS A 71 -2.45 16.46 3.16
C LYS A 71 -3.81 16.75 3.81
N VAL A 72 -4.86 15.98 3.48
CA VAL A 72 -6.19 16.12 4.11
C VAL A 72 -6.12 15.82 5.60
N LEU A 73 -5.29 14.86 6.00
CA LEU A 73 -5.06 14.52 7.40
C LEU A 73 -4.09 15.48 8.12
N GLY A 74 -3.61 16.54 7.45
CA GLY A 74 -2.70 17.52 8.02
C GLY A 74 -1.27 17.01 8.21
N LEU A 75 -0.86 15.99 7.46
CA LEU A 75 0.46 15.37 7.56
C LEU A 75 1.39 15.88 6.45
N GLU A 76 2.65 16.11 6.79
CA GLU A 76 3.69 16.64 5.93
C GLU A 76 4.79 15.60 5.68
N MET A 77 5.18 15.43 4.40
CA MET A 77 6.32 14.61 4.02
C MET A 77 7.62 15.18 4.62
N GLY A 78 8.52 14.30 5.05
CA GLY A 78 9.79 14.68 5.69
C GLY A 78 9.66 15.06 7.17
N LYS A 79 8.44 15.34 7.66
CA LYS A 79 8.17 15.69 9.05
C LYS A 79 7.37 14.60 9.78
N ASN A 80 6.22 14.23 9.20
CA ASN A 80 5.30 13.26 9.81
C ASN A 80 5.41 11.88 9.15
N TYR A 81 5.84 11.82 7.88
CA TYR A 81 6.04 10.58 7.16
C TYR A 81 7.16 10.70 6.12
N ARG A 82 7.67 9.54 5.71
CA ARG A 82 8.62 9.38 4.62
C ARG A 82 8.39 8.08 3.86
N TYR A 83 8.90 7.99 2.63
CA TYR A 83 8.82 6.76 1.85
C TYR A 83 9.97 5.81 2.17
N ARG A 84 9.65 4.52 2.17
CA ARG A 84 10.61 3.42 2.23
C ARG A 84 10.39 2.50 1.03
N LEU A 85 11.43 2.26 0.24
CA LEU A 85 11.44 1.18 -0.74
C LEU A 85 11.89 -0.10 -0.04
N SER A 86 10.95 -1.02 0.15
CA SER A 86 11.16 -2.29 0.85
C SER A 86 11.54 -3.37 -0.15
N LEU A 87 12.76 -3.87 -0.02
CA LEU A 87 13.40 -4.82 -0.91
C LEU A 87 13.31 -6.25 -0.35
N GLY A 88 13.35 -7.24 -1.25
CA GLY A 88 13.49 -8.64 -0.87
C GLY A 88 14.93 -9.00 -0.53
N ASP A 89 15.10 -10.04 0.31
CA ASP A 89 16.40 -10.67 0.55
C ASP A 89 16.53 -11.94 -0.30
N ARG A 90 17.45 -11.90 -1.26
CA ARG A 90 17.74 -13.03 -2.19
C ARG A 90 18.29 -14.26 -1.50
N THR A 91 18.83 -14.12 -0.30
CA THR A 91 19.38 -15.24 0.48
C THR A 91 18.28 -15.99 1.27
N ASN A 92 17.14 -15.34 1.51
CA ASN A 92 16.03 -15.88 2.29
C ASN A 92 14.97 -16.56 1.39
N THR A 93 15.33 -17.69 0.79
CA THR A 93 14.45 -18.47 -0.13
C THR A 93 13.23 -19.07 0.56
N LYS A 94 13.21 -19.10 1.91
CA LYS A 94 12.04 -19.56 2.68
C LYS A 94 10.91 -18.52 2.69
N LYS A 95 11.26 -17.24 2.64
CA LYS A 95 10.32 -16.11 2.68
C LYS A 95 9.98 -15.63 1.28
N TYR A 96 10.95 -15.49 0.41
CA TYR A 96 10.81 -14.83 -0.88
C TYR A 96 10.75 -15.81 -2.04
N TYR A 97 9.95 -15.47 -3.04
CA TYR A 97 9.89 -16.22 -4.29
C TYR A 97 11.25 -16.22 -5.00
N GLU A 98 11.69 -17.38 -5.45
CA GLU A 98 13.04 -17.59 -6.02
C GLU A 98 13.05 -17.23 -7.52
N ASP A 99 13.22 -15.95 -7.82
CA ASP A 99 13.39 -15.39 -9.17
C ASP A 99 14.18 -14.06 -9.07
N PRO A 100 15.53 -14.14 -8.95
CA PRO A 100 16.36 -12.93 -8.75
C PRO A 100 16.18 -11.86 -9.83
N ALA A 101 16.00 -12.28 -11.08
CA ALA A 101 15.84 -11.35 -12.20
C ALA A 101 14.50 -10.61 -12.15
N ALA A 102 13.41 -11.31 -11.77
CA ALA A 102 12.11 -10.66 -11.58
C ALA A 102 12.12 -9.69 -10.40
N TRP A 103 12.83 -10.03 -9.31
CA TRP A 103 13.03 -9.12 -8.18
C TRP A 103 13.77 -7.86 -8.58
N GLU A 104 14.93 -7.99 -9.25
CA GLU A 104 15.72 -6.84 -9.70
C GLU A 104 14.90 -5.90 -10.58
N LYS A 105 14.17 -6.47 -11.53
CA LYS A 105 13.29 -5.71 -12.41
C LYS A 105 12.18 -5.00 -11.63
N ALA A 106 11.50 -5.70 -10.72
CA ALA A 106 10.39 -5.15 -9.96
C ALA A 106 10.83 -4.04 -9.00
N GLU A 107 11.95 -4.23 -8.30
CA GLU A 107 12.55 -3.21 -7.43
C GLU A 107 13.03 -1.99 -8.23
N GLY A 108 13.66 -2.22 -9.39
CA GLY A 108 14.06 -1.17 -10.32
C GLY A 108 12.87 -0.31 -10.76
N SER A 109 11.75 -0.94 -11.14
CA SER A 109 10.53 -0.24 -11.54
C SER A 109 9.97 0.66 -10.45
N LEU A 110 9.92 0.19 -9.19
CA LEU A 110 9.43 1.02 -8.07
C LEU A 110 10.42 2.13 -7.71
N ARG A 111 11.73 1.87 -7.81
CA ARG A 111 12.79 2.88 -7.59
C ARG A 111 12.68 4.00 -8.61
N GLU A 112 12.52 3.68 -9.90
CA GLU A 112 12.33 4.67 -10.96
C GLU A 112 11.11 5.55 -10.69
N VAL A 113 9.98 4.98 -10.26
CA VAL A 113 8.79 5.76 -9.91
C VAL A 113 9.07 6.77 -8.80
N LEU A 114 9.79 6.38 -7.74
CA LEU A 114 10.13 7.29 -6.65
C LEU A 114 11.11 8.37 -7.09
N GLN A 115 12.11 8.03 -7.91
CA GLN A 115 13.08 8.98 -8.47
C GLN A 115 12.42 10.01 -9.39
N GLU A 116 11.54 9.57 -10.30
CA GLU A 116 10.79 10.47 -11.20
C GLU A 116 9.86 11.44 -10.45
N ARG A 117 9.40 11.08 -9.25
CA ARG A 117 8.63 11.96 -8.38
C ARG A 117 9.48 12.94 -7.56
N ASN A 118 10.81 12.82 -7.62
CA ASN A 118 11.74 13.57 -6.77
C ASN A 118 11.40 13.45 -5.26
N CYS A 119 10.91 12.29 -4.84
CA CYS A 119 10.60 12.02 -3.44
C CYS A 119 11.86 11.60 -2.69
N GLU A 120 12.02 12.07 -1.46
CA GLU A 120 12.99 11.46 -0.54
C GLU A 120 12.50 10.09 -0.09
N PHE A 121 13.34 9.08 -0.25
CA PHE A 121 13.09 7.73 0.22
C PHE A 121 14.37 7.05 0.65
N PHE A 122 14.24 6.02 1.46
CA PHE A 122 15.33 5.13 1.82
C PHE A 122 14.98 3.69 1.46
N GLU A 123 15.99 2.86 1.30
CA GLU A 123 15.83 1.44 0.99
C GLU A 123 16.05 0.59 2.22
N ALA A 124 15.27 -0.49 2.36
CA ALA A 124 15.43 -1.45 3.43
C ALA A 124 15.31 -2.88 2.89
N ALA A 125 16.34 -3.68 3.12
CA ALA A 125 16.37 -5.09 2.74
C ALA A 125 15.50 -5.93 3.70
N ASP A 126 15.02 -7.09 3.22
CA ASP A 126 14.19 -8.06 3.96
C ASP A 126 12.83 -7.51 4.47
N GLU A 127 12.39 -6.38 3.93
CA GLU A 127 11.14 -5.72 4.30
C GLU A 127 10.01 -5.90 3.27
N ALA A 128 10.31 -6.46 2.10
CA ALA A 128 9.32 -6.72 1.05
C ALA A 128 8.29 -7.79 1.44
N ALA A 129 7.19 -7.85 0.70
CA ALA A 129 6.29 -8.99 0.73
C ALA A 129 6.94 -10.19 0.02
N PHE A 130 6.48 -11.42 0.30
CA PHE A 130 7.04 -12.62 -0.33
C PHE A 130 6.83 -12.65 -1.85
N TYR A 131 5.85 -11.91 -2.36
CA TYR A 131 5.43 -11.86 -3.75
C TYR A 131 5.97 -10.64 -4.52
N GLY A 132 6.67 -9.73 -3.87
CA GLY A 132 7.23 -8.56 -4.55
C GLY A 132 7.62 -7.39 -3.65
N PRO A 133 8.34 -6.42 -4.22
CA PRO A 133 8.76 -5.22 -3.50
C PRO A 133 7.58 -4.30 -3.23
N LYS A 134 7.79 -3.35 -2.31
CA LYS A 134 6.75 -2.38 -1.94
C LYS A 134 7.33 -1.02 -1.58
N ILE A 135 6.52 0.00 -1.82
CA ILE A 135 6.72 1.34 -1.30
C ILE A 135 5.85 1.45 -0.05
N ASP A 136 6.48 1.57 1.11
CA ASP A 136 5.83 1.79 2.39
C ASP A 136 5.90 3.26 2.79
N VAL A 137 4.81 3.78 3.34
CA VAL A 137 4.79 5.08 4.01
C VAL A 137 5.01 4.86 5.48
N GLN A 138 6.17 5.28 5.96
CA GLN A 138 6.56 5.21 7.37
C GLN A 138 6.10 6.47 8.08
N MET A 139 5.18 6.33 9.02
CA MET A 139 4.71 7.44 9.85
C MET A 139 5.47 7.48 11.16
N THR A 140 5.95 8.66 11.53
CA THR A 140 6.68 8.89 12.77
C THR A 140 5.69 9.16 13.91
N LYS A 141 5.68 8.29 14.90
CA LYS A 141 4.87 8.45 16.13
C LYS A 141 5.49 9.51 17.06
N ILE A 142 4.72 9.94 18.04
CA ILE A 142 5.16 10.95 19.02
C ILE A 142 6.43 10.53 19.79
N ASN A 143 6.66 9.24 19.94
CA ASN A 143 7.86 8.69 20.59
C ASN A 143 9.06 8.53 19.63
N GLY A 144 8.96 9.01 18.39
CA GLY A 144 10.00 8.93 17.37
C GLY A 144 10.11 7.56 16.67
N VAL A 145 9.31 6.57 17.05
CA VAL A 145 9.26 5.26 16.39
C VAL A 145 8.43 5.33 15.12
N GLU A 146 8.91 4.73 14.06
CA GLU A 146 8.18 4.65 12.79
C GLU A 146 7.35 3.38 12.67
N ASP A 147 6.15 3.51 12.10
CA ASP A 147 5.29 2.41 11.71
C ASP A 147 4.78 2.58 10.29
N THR A 148 4.63 1.48 9.56
CA THR A 148 4.03 1.50 8.22
C THR A 148 2.54 1.77 8.32
N ALA A 149 2.09 2.86 7.70
CA ALA A 149 0.68 3.24 7.64
C ALA A 149 0.04 2.87 6.30
N PHE A 150 0.65 3.26 5.20
CA PHE A 150 0.15 3.04 3.84
C PHE A 150 1.17 2.24 3.03
N THR A 151 0.71 1.57 1.99
CA THR A 151 1.60 0.74 1.16
C THR A 151 1.11 0.65 -0.28
N VAL A 152 2.07 0.57 -1.21
CA VAL A 152 1.86 0.23 -2.61
C VAL A 152 2.83 -0.90 -2.96
N GLN A 153 2.34 -2.02 -3.46
CA GLN A 153 3.13 -3.23 -3.64
C GLN A 153 3.02 -3.72 -5.08
N TYR A 154 4.14 -4.06 -5.69
CA TYR A 154 4.16 -4.68 -7.01
C TYR A 154 4.27 -6.19 -6.87
N ASP A 155 3.21 -6.90 -7.24
CA ASP A 155 3.11 -8.35 -7.19
C ASP A 155 3.41 -8.94 -8.57
N PHE A 156 4.52 -9.64 -8.69
CA PHE A 156 4.91 -10.38 -9.89
C PHE A 156 4.78 -11.90 -9.75
N VAL A 157 4.34 -12.37 -8.58
CA VAL A 157 4.25 -13.81 -8.24
C VAL A 157 2.84 -14.33 -8.37
N MET A 158 1.87 -13.68 -7.70
CA MET A 158 0.49 -14.21 -7.65
C MET A 158 -0.20 -14.24 -9.02
N PRO A 159 0.00 -13.26 -9.92
CA PRO A 159 -0.54 -13.35 -11.28
C PRO A 159 -0.09 -14.62 -12.01
N LYS A 160 1.18 -15.00 -11.87
CA LYS A 160 1.72 -16.24 -12.44
C LYS A 160 1.11 -17.49 -11.79
N ARG A 161 1.01 -17.51 -10.45
CA ARG A 161 0.45 -18.64 -9.70
C ARG A 161 -1.02 -18.91 -10.01
N PHE A 162 -1.81 -17.85 -10.24
CA PHE A 162 -3.22 -17.95 -10.58
C PHE A 162 -3.49 -17.96 -12.08
N ASP A 163 -2.45 -17.96 -12.92
CA ASP A 163 -2.54 -17.90 -14.38
C ASP A 163 -3.46 -16.77 -14.87
N LEU A 164 -3.27 -15.57 -14.30
CA LEU A 164 -4.08 -14.39 -14.64
C LEU A 164 -3.63 -13.84 -15.98
N LYS A 165 -4.54 -13.80 -16.95
CA LYS A 165 -4.28 -13.39 -18.32
C LYS A 165 -5.36 -12.46 -18.84
N TYR A 166 -5.05 -11.76 -19.91
CA TYR A 166 -5.99 -10.97 -20.73
C TYR A 166 -5.74 -11.24 -22.21
N ILE A 167 -6.76 -10.99 -23.02
CA ILE A 167 -6.65 -11.04 -24.48
C ILE A 167 -6.16 -9.68 -24.97
N ASP A 168 -5.00 -9.64 -25.59
CA ASP A 168 -4.42 -8.41 -26.12
C ASP A 168 -4.97 -8.07 -27.53
N ARG A 169 -4.51 -6.96 -28.09
CA ARG A 169 -4.96 -6.44 -29.40
C ARG A 169 -4.69 -7.39 -30.55
N ASP A 170 -3.67 -8.24 -30.44
CA ASP A 170 -3.28 -9.26 -31.40
C ASP A 170 -4.10 -10.56 -31.25
N GLY A 171 -5.06 -10.61 -30.32
CA GLY A 171 -5.87 -11.79 -30.01
C GLY A 171 -5.16 -12.85 -29.17
N GLN A 172 -3.92 -12.59 -28.73
CA GLN A 172 -3.16 -13.52 -27.91
C GLN A 172 -3.40 -13.28 -26.42
N GLU A 173 -3.31 -14.38 -25.64
CA GLU A 173 -3.30 -14.29 -24.19
C GLU A 173 -1.95 -13.78 -23.68
N LYS A 174 -1.99 -12.76 -22.83
CA LYS A 174 -0.82 -12.21 -22.15
C LYS A 174 -1.02 -12.18 -20.64
N PRO A 175 0.04 -12.40 -19.85
CA PRO A 175 -0.04 -12.31 -18.40
C PRO A 175 -0.29 -10.87 -17.97
N VAL A 176 -0.99 -10.70 -16.84
CA VAL A 176 -1.19 -9.40 -16.19
C VAL A 176 -0.12 -9.15 -15.13
N LEU A 177 0.01 -7.88 -14.73
CA LEU A 177 0.74 -7.44 -13.55
C LEU A 177 -0.28 -6.95 -12.51
N VAL A 178 0.04 -7.09 -11.22
CA VAL A 178 -0.86 -6.66 -10.16
C VAL A 178 -0.15 -5.69 -9.21
N VAL A 179 -0.86 -4.61 -8.89
CA VAL A 179 -0.47 -3.67 -7.84
C VAL A 179 -1.47 -3.78 -6.70
N HIS A 180 -0.99 -4.08 -5.51
CA HIS A 180 -1.77 -3.96 -4.28
C HIS A 180 -1.54 -2.57 -3.70
N ARG A 181 -2.58 -1.90 -3.26
CA ARG A 181 -2.44 -0.62 -2.57
C ARG A 181 -3.39 -0.47 -1.40
N SER A 182 -2.91 0.17 -0.36
CA SER A 182 -3.72 0.62 0.75
C SER A 182 -3.38 2.08 1.06
N SER A 183 -4.14 2.99 0.45
CA SER A 183 -3.82 4.42 0.45
C SER A 183 -4.32 5.18 1.68
N ILE A 184 -5.18 4.55 2.50
CA ILE A 184 -5.61 5.06 3.82
C ILE A 184 -5.09 4.12 4.91
N GLY A 185 -4.71 2.90 4.53
CA GLY A 185 -4.23 1.89 5.45
C GLY A 185 -5.33 1.27 6.30
N CYS A 186 -4.96 0.86 7.49
CA CYS A 186 -5.85 0.33 8.51
C CYS A 186 -6.50 1.50 9.27
N ILE A 187 -7.82 1.56 9.29
CA ILE A 187 -8.59 2.65 9.89
C ILE A 187 -8.25 2.82 11.37
N GLU A 188 -8.14 1.71 12.12
CA GLU A 188 -7.79 1.73 13.54
C GLU A 188 -6.40 2.30 13.77
N ARG A 189 -5.42 1.93 12.93
CA ARG A 189 -4.04 2.43 13.03
C ARG A 189 -3.96 3.92 12.73
N ILE A 190 -4.63 4.38 11.68
CA ILE A 190 -4.67 5.80 11.33
C ILE A 190 -5.37 6.61 12.41
N ALA A 191 -6.49 6.11 12.98
CA ALA A 191 -7.17 6.77 14.09
C ALA A 191 -6.24 6.92 15.31
N ALA A 192 -5.50 5.86 15.67
CA ALA A 192 -4.54 5.93 16.75
C ALA A 192 -3.45 6.97 16.48
N PHE A 193 -2.86 6.94 15.27
CA PHE A 193 -1.83 7.89 14.88
C PHE A 193 -2.34 9.34 14.93
N LEU A 194 -3.54 9.61 14.42
CA LEU A 194 -4.12 10.96 14.43
C LEU A 194 -4.47 11.44 15.84
N LEU A 195 -4.94 10.55 16.71
CA LEU A 195 -5.17 10.89 18.13
C LEU A 195 -3.86 11.29 18.82
N GLU A 196 -2.76 10.59 18.56
CA GLU A 196 -1.43 10.96 19.07
C GLU A 196 -0.93 12.27 18.41
N HIS A 197 -1.00 12.38 17.10
CA HIS A 197 -0.52 13.53 16.33
C HIS A 197 -1.19 14.84 16.76
N TYR A 198 -2.50 14.82 16.94
CA TYR A 198 -3.30 15.97 17.35
C TYR A 198 -3.45 16.11 18.87
N ASN A 199 -2.85 15.21 19.64
CA ASN A 199 -3.01 15.17 21.11
C ASN A 199 -4.49 15.21 21.53
N GLY A 200 -5.35 14.48 20.80
CA GLY A 200 -6.80 14.44 20.99
C GLY A 200 -7.58 15.64 20.44
N ASN A 201 -6.93 16.73 20.05
CA ASN A 201 -7.56 17.93 19.50
C ASN A 201 -7.73 17.80 17.98
N LEU A 202 -8.59 16.89 17.55
CA LEU A 202 -8.83 16.61 16.14
C LEU A 202 -9.37 17.84 15.40
N PRO A 203 -9.05 18.00 14.10
CA PRO A 203 -9.68 19.00 13.24
C PRO A 203 -11.21 18.88 13.27
N LEU A 204 -11.92 19.99 13.11
CA LEU A 204 -13.38 20.03 13.22
C LEU A 204 -14.10 18.94 12.39
N TRP A 205 -13.66 18.74 11.14
CA TRP A 205 -14.27 17.78 10.23
C TRP A 205 -14.06 16.31 10.65
N LEU A 206 -13.03 16.04 11.47
CA LEU A 206 -12.69 14.69 11.96
C LEU A 206 -13.15 14.48 13.40
N ALA A 207 -13.53 15.55 14.12
CA ALA A 207 -13.94 15.48 15.51
C ALA A 207 -15.29 14.74 15.66
N PRO A 208 -15.40 13.76 16.58
CA PRO A 208 -16.65 13.03 16.83
C PRO A 208 -17.79 13.94 17.31
N VAL A 209 -17.44 14.99 18.06
CA VAL A 209 -18.36 16.04 18.51
C VAL A 209 -17.87 17.35 17.94
N GLN A 210 -18.59 17.89 16.97
CA GLN A 210 -18.20 19.11 16.25
C GLN A 210 -18.71 20.38 16.92
N VAL A 211 -19.83 20.29 17.61
CA VAL A 211 -20.44 21.40 18.35
C VAL A 211 -21.06 20.86 19.63
N ALA A 212 -20.83 21.54 20.74
CA ALA A 212 -21.51 21.28 22.00
C ALA A 212 -22.21 22.56 22.48
N ILE A 213 -23.48 22.45 22.87
CA ILE A 213 -24.25 23.54 23.48
C ILE A 213 -24.24 23.35 24.99
N LEU A 214 -23.68 24.30 25.71
CA LEU A 214 -23.65 24.31 27.17
C LEU A 214 -24.68 25.31 27.63
N PRO A 215 -25.85 24.84 28.18
CA PRO A 215 -26.83 25.75 28.77
C PRO A 215 -26.26 26.34 30.07
N VAL A 216 -26.49 27.62 30.28
CA VAL A 216 -26.14 28.35 31.52
C VAL A 216 -27.33 28.40 32.44
#